data_5d32189dc4dceac09880ae47241e4468
#
_entry.id   5d32189dc4dceac09880ae47241e4468
#
_cell.length_a   1.000
_cell.length_b   1.000
_cell.length_c   1.000
_cell.angle_alpha   90.00
_cell.angle_beta   90.00
_cell.angle_gamma   90.00
#
_symmetry.space_group_name_H-M   'P 1'
#
loop_
_entity.id
_entity.type
_entity.pdbx_description
1 polymer ?
#
loop_
_entity_poly.entity_id
_entity_poly.type
_entity_poly.pdbx_seq_one_letter_code
_entity_poly.pdbx_strand_id
1 'polypeptide(L)'
;MIQSVREIVFDTETTGFDPATGDKLVEIGAVELINHVPTGRTYHQYINPEREVPEEVVKVHGLTTEYLKDFPIFAKVAQDFIDFVGDDGILVAHNATFDMKFINYELQRLGYAGYGWDRVVDTLEIAKNKFPGQRNNLDVLCKRFGIDNSARTFHGALLDAQLLAEVYLEL
;
A
#
# COMPACT_ATOMS: atom_id res chain seq x y z
N MET A 1 0.52 -32.04 -4.65
CA MET A 1 0.99 -31.11 -3.61
C MET A 1 0.33 -29.76 -3.83
N ILE A 2 -0.36 -29.25 -2.83
CA ILE A 2 -1.00 -27.93 -2.93
C ILE A 2 0.06 -26.85 -2.68
N GLN A 3 0.27 -25.97 -3.64
CA GLN A 3 1.15 -24.83 -3.45
C GLN A 3 0.51 -23.78 -2.54
N SER A 4 1.31 -23.24 -1.62
CA SER A 4 0.87 -22.12 -0.80
C SER A 4 0.77 -20.85 -1.66
N VAL A 5 -0.30 -20.09 -1.46
CA VAL A 5 -0.46 -18.77 -2.08
C VAL A 5 -0.05 -17.73 -1.05
N ARG A 6 0.96 -16.95 -1.41
CA ARG A 6 1.47 -15.88 -0.57
C ARG A 6 1.02 -14.54 -1.13
N GLU A 7 0.35 -13.75 -0.31
CA GLU A 7 -0.17 -12.44 -0.69
C GLU A 7 0.38 -11.37 0.24
N ILE A 8 0.73 -10.24 -0.34
CA ILE A 8 1.24 -9.07 0.36
C ILE A 8 0.18 -7.97 0.22
N VAL A 9 -0.61 -7.79 1.26
CA VAL A 9 -1.62 -6.73 1.31
C VAL A 9 -0.92 -5.47 1.76
N PHE A 10 -0.93 -4.43 0.93
CA PHE A 10 -0.15 -3.24 1.20
C PHE A 10 -0.91 -1.96 0.89
N ASP A 11 -0.42 -0.87 1.45
CA ASP A 11 -0.87 0.48 1.17
C ASP A 11 0.32 1.41 1.17
N THR A 12 0.20 2.54 0.48
CA THR A 12 1.24 3.56 0.41
C THR A 12 0.67 4.93 0.74
N GLU A 13 1.53 5.81 1.24
CA GLU A 13 1.26 7.23 1.32
C GLU A 13 2.31 7.96 0.48
N THR A 14 1.92 9.10 -0.09
CA THR A 14 2.72 9.81 -1.08
C THR A 14 2.66 11.32 -0.84
N THR A 15 3.48 12.07 -1.59
CA THR A 15 3.41 13.54 -1.55
C THR A 15 2.35 14.12 -2.48
N GLY A 16 1.70 13.29 -3.32
CA GLY A 16 0.70 13.76 -4.27
C GLY A 16 0.21 12.62 -5.17
N PHE A 17 -0.15 12.92 -6.41
CA PHE A 17 -0.88 11.99 -7.26
C PHE A 17 -0.09 11.44 -8.44
N ASP A 18 1.09 12.02 -8.76
CA ASP A 18 1.80 11.67 -9.99
C ASP A 18 3.31 11.61 -9.79
N PRO A 19 3.92 10.41 -9.82
CA PRO A 19 5.37 10.28 -9.69
C PRO A 19 6.13 10.89 -10.87
N ALA A 20 5.52 10.96 -12.06
CA ALA A 20 6.16 11.56 -13.24
C ALA A 20 6.35 13.07 -13.10
N THR A 21 5.55 13.75 -12.27
CA THR A 21 5.68 15.18 -11.98
C THR A 21 6.48 15.46 -10.71
N GLY A 22 7.07 14.44 -10.12
CA GLY A 22 7.96 14.59 -8.96
C GLY A 22 7.39 14.17 -7.62
N ASP A 23 6.18 13.63 -7.58
CA ASP A 23 5.63 13.08 -6.34
C ASP A 23 6.33 11.79 -5.95
N LYS A 24 6.40 11.55 -4.66
CA LYS A 24 7.23 10.50 -4.06
C LYS A 24 6.45 9.70 -3.03
N LEU A 25 6.86 8.45 -2.83
CA LEU A 25 6.43 7.64 -1.70
C LEU A 25 6.98 8.22 -0.39
N VAL A 26 6.15 8.25 0.64
CA VAL A 26 6.54 8.66 1.99
C VAL A 26 6.34 7.58 3.04
N GLU A 27 5.51 6.58 2.74
CA GLU A 27 5.26 5.45 3.64
C GLU A 27 4.81 4.23 2.85
N ILE A 28 5.29 3.05 3.26
CA ILE A 28 4.79 1.76 2.78
C ILE A 28 4.45 0.93 4.00
N GLY A 29 3.25 0.38 4.03
CA GLY A 29 2.83 -0.59 5.04
C GLY A 29 2.31 -1.84 4.35
N ALA A 30 2.72 -3.01 4.82
CA ALA A 30 2.34 -4.28 4.22
C ALA A 30 2.19 -5.37 5.27
N VAL A 31 1.25 -6.29 5.02
CA VAL A 31 1.04 -7.48 5.85
C VAL A 31 1.02 -8.72 4.97
N GLU A 32 1.55 -9.80 5.50
CA GLU A 32 1.64 -11.07 4.78
C GLU A 32 0.44 -11.97 5.09
N LEU A 33 -0.15 -12.53 4.04
CA LEU A 33 -1.12 -13.63 4.14
C LEU A 33 -0.53 -14.85 3.46
N ILE A 34 -0.72 -16.02 4.07
CA ILE A 34 -0.44 -17.31 3.41
C ILE A 34 -1.75 -18.09 3.43
N ASN A 35 -2.22 -18.47 2.24
CA ASN A 35 -3.51 -19.13 2.05
C ASN A 35 -4.65 -18.38 2.77
N HIS A 36 -4.66 -17.04 2.62
CA HIS A 36 -5.62 -16.11 3.20
C HIS A 36 -5.58 -16.03 4.74
N VAL A 37 -4.49 -16.48 5.37
CA VAL A 37 -4.32 -16.40 6.83
C VAL A 37 -3.17 -15.44 7.15
N PRO A 38 -3.42 -14.41 7.99
CA PRO A 38 -2.34 -13.52 8.43
C PRO A 38 -1.24 -14.30 9.16
N THR A 39 0.02 -14.04 8.79
CA THR A 39 1.18 -14.72 9.39
C THR A 39 1.77 -13.96 10.57
N GLY A 40 1.40 -12.70 10.72
CA GLY A 40 2.02 -11.79 11.67
C GLY A 40 3.26 -11.07 11.12
N ARG A 41 3.79 -11.47 9.97
CA ARG A 41 4.87 -10.73 9.32
C ARG A 41 4.34 -9.45 8.70
N THR A 42 5.00 -8.34 9.00
CA THR A 42 4.65 -7.02 8.47
C THR A 42 5.90 -6.31 7.95
N TYR A 43 5.68 -5.37 7.04
CA TYR A 43 6.68 -4.42 6.60
C TYR A 43 6.13 -3.02 6.82
N HIS A 44 6.92 -2.14 7.42
CA HIS A 44 6.52 -0.76 7.62
C HIS A 44 7.74 0.15 7.49
N GLN A 45 7.68 1.12 6.60
CA GLN A 45 8.79 2.03 6.35
C GLN A 45 8.29 3.41 6.04
N TYR A 46 8.74 4.40 6.81
CA TYR A 46 8.68 5.79 6.41
C TYR A 46 9.85 6.11 5.50
N ILE A 47 9.63 6.99 4.54
CA ILE A 47 10.60 7.30 3.49
C ILE A 47 10.75 8.81 3.38
N ASN A 48 12.01 9.27 3.36
CA ASN A 48 12.31 10.66 3.08
C ASN A 48 12.11 10.91 1.57
N PRO A 49 11.13 11.75 1.19
CA PRO A 49 10.83 11.98 -0.23
C PRO A 49 11.82 12.94 -0.90
N GLU A 50 12.75 13.51 -0.17
CA GLU A 50 13.72 14.51 -0.66
C GLU A 50 13.02 15.72 -1.29
N ARG A 51 11.83 16.06 -0.83
CA ARG A 51 11.05 17.20 -1.25
C ARG A 51 10.07 17.60 -0.17
N GLU A 52 9.48 18.78 -0.32
CA GLU A 52 8.42 19.23 0.58
C GLU A 52 7.13 18.43 0.39
N VAL A 53 6.47 18.08 1.50
CA VAL A 53 5.15 17.47 1.49
C VAL A 53 4.11 18.60 1.56
N PRO A 54 3.22 18.73 0.57
CA PRO A 54 2.20 19.80 0.60
C PRO A 54 1.30 19.70 1.83
N GLU A 55 0.89 20.86 2.38
CA GLU A 55 0.04 20.89 3.58
C GLU A 55 -1.28 20.13 3.42
N GLU A 56 -1.91 20.21 2.25
CA GLU A 56 -3.15 19.48 1.99
C GLU A 56 -2.97 17.98 2.04
N VAL A 57 -1.78 17.48 1.73
CA VAL A 57 -1.46 16.06 1.79
C VAL A 57 -1.15 15.65 3.23
N VAL A 58 -0.45 16.50 3.99
CA VAL A 58 -0.19 16.27 5.41
C VAL A 58 -1.50 16.13 6.19
N LYS A 59 -2.54 16.87 5.83
CA LYS A 59 -3.87 16.73 6.44
C LYS A 59 -4.46 15.34 6.29
N VAL A 60 -4.07 14.61 5.26
CA VAL A 60 -4.56 13.24 5.00
C VAL A 60 -3.79 12.21 5.82
N HIS A 61 -2.45 12.20 5.75
CA HIS A 61 -1.65 11.14 6.38
C HIS A 61 -0.86 11.59 7.61
N GLY A 62 -0.79 12.91 7.87
CA GLY A 62 -0.12 13.42 9.07
C GLY A 62 1.41 13.44 9.02
N LEU A 63 2.02 13.12 7.87
CA LEU A 63 3.48 13.01 7.73
C LEU A 63 4.04 14.31 7.18
N THR A 64 4.74 15.06 8.04
CA THR A 64 5.33 16.35 7.67
C THR A 64 6.69 16.16 7.02
N THR A 65 7.11 17.15 6.23
CA THR A 65 8.46 17.20 5.66
C THR A 65 9.52 17.06 6.76
N GLU A 66 9.33 17.78 7.85
CA GLU A 66 10.26 17.77 9.00
C GLU A 66 10.38 16.39 9.64
N TYR A 67 9.27 15.70 9.81
CA TYR A 67 9.26 14.34 10.38
C TYR A 67 10.01 13.36 9.48
N LEU A 68 9.78 13.44 8.16
CA LEU A 68 10.31 12.46 7.20
C LEU A 68 11.79 12.64 6.88
N LYS A 69 12.37 13.81 7.16
CA LYS A 69 13.76 14.08 6.78
C LYS A 69 14.78 13.16 7.47
N ASP A 70 14.43 12.60 8.63
CA ASP A 70 15.31 11.70 9.39
C ASP A 70 15.22 10.25 8.97
N PHE A 71 14.32 9.94 8.03
CA PHE A 71 14.16 8.58 7.50
C PHE A 71 14.98 8.39 6.22
N PRO A 72 15.26 7.14 5.86
CA PRO A 72 16.04 6.86 4.64
C PRO A 72 15.26 7.23 3.38
N ILE A 73 16.00 7.53 2.32
CA ILE A 73 15.43 7.70 0.99
C ILE A 73 15.05 6.34 0.41
N PHE A 74 14.18 6.33 -0.60
CA PHE A 74 13.69 5.08 -1.19
C PHE A 74 14.81 4.17 -1.71
N ALA A 75 15.86 4.74 -2.28
CA ALA A 75 17.00 3.96 -2.78
C ALA A 75 17.63 3.05 -1.73
N LYS A 76 17.55 3.43 -0.45
CA LYS A 76 18.13 2.64 0.65
C LYS A 76 17.21 1.56 1.18
N VAL A 77 15.90 1.64 0.90
CA VAL A 77 14.91 0.69 1.43
C VAL A 77 14.28 -0.17 0.33
N ALA A 78 14.56 0.12 -0.93
CA ALA A 78 13.96 -0.59 -2.05
C ALA A 78 14.22 -2.09 -2.00
N GLN A 79 15.45 -2.51 -1.69
CA GLN A 79 15.80 -3.93 -1.62
C GLN A 79 15.05 -4.64 -0.49
N ASP A 80 14.89 -4.00 0.65
CA ASP A 80 14.14 -4.58 1.77
C ASP A 80 12.68 -4.82 1.40
N PHE A 81 12.06 -3.89 0.67
CA PHE A 81 10.70 -4.07 0.19
C PHE A 81 10.62 -5.23 -0.81
N ILE A 82 11.55 -5.29 -1.76
CA ILE A 82 11.62 -6.37 -2.75
C ILE A 82 11.79 -7.72 -2.05
N ASP A 83 12.65 -7.78 -1.04
CA ASP A 83 12.88 -9.01 -0.28
C ASP A 83 11.64 -9.43 0.50
N PHE A 84 10.90 -8.48 1.06
CA PHE A 84 9.64 -8.77 1.74
C PHE A 84 8.58 -9.34 0.80
N VAL A 85 8.42 -8.75 -0.38
CA VAL A 85 7.50 -9.25 -1.41
C VAL A 85 7.94 -10.64 -1.89
N GLY A 86 9.24 -10.84 -2.11
CA GLY A 86 9.79 -12.10 -2.58
C GLY A 86 9.44 -12.38 -4.05
N ASP A 87 9.87 -13.53 -4.53
CA ASP A 87 9.64 -13.93 -5.91
C ASP A 87 8.22 -14.44 -6.16
N ASP A 88 7.52 -14.84 -5.10
CA ASP A 88 6.21 -15.49 -5.15
C ASP A 88 5.06 -14.61 -4.63
N GLY A 89 5.35 -13.48 -4.01
CA GLY A 89 4.32 -12.63 -3.40
C GLY A 89 3.39 -12.01 -4.44
N ILE A 90 2.09 -12.16 -4.22
CA ILE A 90 1.05 -11.45 -4.97
C ILE A 90 0.75 -10.16 -4.22
N LEU A 91 0.83 -9.04 -4.92
CA LEU A 91 0.59 -7.72 -4.34
C LEU A 91 -0.91 -7.41 -4.36
N VAL A 92 -1.47 -7.07 -3.20
CA VAL A 92 -2.89 -6.77 -3.06
C VAL A 92 -3.04 -5.35 -2.52
N ALA A 93 -3.75 -4.50 -3.24
CA ALA A 93 -3.97 -3.11 -2.85
C ALA A 93 -5.36 -2.63 -3.25
N HIS A 94 -5.82 -1.59 -2.57
CA HIS A 94 -7.11 -0.95 -2.87
C HIS A 94 -6.89 0.25 -3.78
N ASN A 95 -7.36 0.18 -5.00
CA ASN A 95 -7.00 1.09 -6.10
C ASN A 95 -5.51 0.90 -6.47
N ALA A 96 -5.16 -0.33 -6.78
CA ALA A 96 -3.78 -0.77 -7.00
C ALA A 96 -3.06 0.00 -8.11
N THR A 97 -3.79 0.55 -9.07
CA THR A 97 -3.22 1.40 -10.13
C THR A 97 -2.43 2.56 -9.53
N PHE A 98 -2.96 3.18 -8.48
CA PHE A 98 -2.29 4.29 -7.80
C PHE A 98 -0.99 3.84 -7.15
N ASP A 99 -1.05 2.81 -6.31
CA ASP A 99 0.12 2.35 -5.55
C ASP A 99 1.19 1.77 -6.45
N MET A 100 0.79 0.97 -7.43
CA MET A 100 1.75 0.34 -8.35
C MET A 100 2.43 1.35 -9.26
N LYS A 101 1.74 2.42 -9.62
CA LYS A 101 2.35 3.52 -10.39
C LYS A 101 3.55 4.11 -9.63
N PHE A 102 3.39 4.39 -8.34
CA PHE A 102 4.47 4.91 -7.51
C PHE A 102 5.58 3.88 -7.26
N ILE A 103 5.20 2.67 -6.87
CA ILE A 103 6.16 1.59 -6.60
C ILE A 103 7.01 1.32 -7.83
N ASN A 104 6.40 1.10 -8.97
CA ASN A 104 7.12 0.77 -10.19
C ASN A 104 7.98 1.94 -10.70
N TYR A 105 7.45 3.17 -10.62
CA TYR A 105 8.21 4.33 -11.05
C TYR A 105 9.51 4.48 -10.24
N GLU A 106 9.43 4.38 -8.92
CA GLU A 106 10.61 4.54 -8.07
C GLU A 106 11.57 3.35 -8.19
N LEU A 107 11.04 2.13 -8.31
CA LEU A 107 11.89 0.94 -8.55
C LEU A 107 12.62 1.02 -9.87
N GLN A 108 11.93 1.38 -10.95
CA GLN A 108 12.53 1.44 -12.29
C GLN A 108 13.59 2.53 -12.40
N ARG A 109 13.43 3.64 -11.70
CA ARG A 109 14.46 4.68 -11.64
C ARG A 109 15.75 4.18 -11.00
N LEU A 110 15.68 3.18 -10.14
CA LEU A 110 16.85 2.58 -9.49
C LEU A 110 17.42 1.39 -10.29
N GLY A 111 16.82 1.07 -11.44
CA GLY A 111 17.25 -0.05 -12.26
C GLY A 111 16.58 -1.39 -11.97
N TYR A 112 15.59 -1.43 -11.07
CA TYR A 112 14.81 -2.64 -10.84
C TYR A 112 13.71 -2.79 -11.89
N ALA A 113 13.27 -4.02 -12.13
CA ALA A 113 12.25 -4.31 -13.13
C ALA A 113 10.85 -3.79 -12.78
N GLY A 114 10.54 -3.74 -11.48
CA GLY A 114 9.18 -3.48 -11.02
C GLY A 114 8.31 -4.74 -11.12
N TYR A 115 6.99 -4.54 -10.98
CA TYR A 115 6.03 -5.65 -10.93
C TYR A 115 4.99 -5.50 -12.05
N GLY A 116 4.71 -6.60 -12.75
CA GLY A 116 3.66 -6.65 -13.76
C GLY A 116 2.28 -6.90 -13.13
N TRP A 117 1.24 -6.64 -13.91
CA TRP A 117 -0.14 -6.80 -13.44
C TRP A 117 -0.52 -8.25 -13.15
N ASP A 118 0.20 -9.22 -13.69
CA ASP A 118 0.03 -10.64 -13.38
C ASP A 118 0.32 -10.96 -11.90
N ARG A 119 0.98 -10.06 -11.19
CA ARG A 119 1.29 -10.19 -9.76
C ARG A 119 0.50 -9.24 -8.88
N VAL A 120 -0.57 -8.63 -9.39
CA VAL A 120 -1.31 -7.58 -8.67
C VAL A 120 -2.80 -7.93 -8.63
N VAL A 121 -3.38 -7.78 -7.44
CA VAL A 121 -4.83 -7.86 -7.20
C VAL A 121 -5.32 -6.49 -6.75
N ASP A 122 -6.32 -5.95 -7.43
CA ASP A 122 -6.96 -4.69 -7.06
C ASP A 122 -8.29 -4.95 -6.36
N THR A 123 -8.32 -4.73 -5.05
CA THR A 123 -9.51 -4.94 -4.25
C THR A 123 -10.64 -3.94 -4.56
N LEU A 124 -10.29 -2.76 -5.08
CA LEU A 124 -11.31 -1.80 -5.52
C LEU A 124 -12.09 -2.36 -6.72
N GLU A 125 -11.41 -2.98 -7.66
CA GLU A 125 -12.05 -3.61 -8.81
C GLU A 125 -12.97 -4.76 -8.37
N ILE A 126 -12.51 -5.60 -7.44
CA ILE A 126 -13.34 -6.67 -6.87
C ILE A 126 -14.59 -6.08 -6.21
N ALA A 127 -14.41 -5.03 -5.40
CA ALA A 127 -15.53 -4.39 -4.72
C ALA A 127 -16.53 -3.77 -5.69
N LYS A 128 -16.06 -3.12 -6.75
CA LYS A 128 -16.93 -2.54 -7.78
C LYS A 128 -17.76 -3.60 -8.50
N ASN A 129 -17.19 -4.76 -8.75
CA ASN A 129 -17.90 -5.86 -9.39
C ASN A 129 -18.93 -6.49 -8.44
N LYS A 130 -18.62 -6.55 -7.14
CA LYS A 130 -19.49 -7.13 -6.13
C LYS A 130 -20.61 -6.16 -5.69
N PHE A 131 -20.31 -4.87 -5.63
CA PHE A 131 -21.23 -3.81 -5.20
C PHE A 131 -21.31 -2.70 -6.25
N PRO A 132 -21.86 -3.00 -7.45
CA PRO A 132 -21.89 -2.02 -8.53
C PRO A 132 -22.74 -0.80 -8.18
N GLY A 133 -22.28 0.39 -8.59
CA GLY A 133 -22.99 1.65 -8.35
C GLY A 133 -22.91 2.17 -6.92
N GLN A 134 -22.16 1.50 -6.04
CA GLN A 134 -21.99 1.93 -4.65
C GLN A 134 -20.59 2.50 -4.43
N ARG A 135 -20.43 3.23 -3.32
CA ARG A 135 -19.11 3.66 -2.86
C ARG A 135 -18.36 2.44 -2.34
N ASN A 136 -17.07 2.36 -2.66
CA ASN A 136 -16.23 1.22 -2.32
C ASN A 136 -14.85 1.63 -1.81
N ASN A 137 -14.74 2.80 -1.16
CA ASN A 137 -13.49 3.16 -0.48
C ASN A 137 -13.29 2.30 0.78
N LEU A 138 -12.11 2.33 1.35
CA LEU A 138 -11.75 1.46 2.48
C LEU A 138 -12.68 1.67 3.68
N ASP A 139 -12.99 2.91 4.04
CA ASP A 139 -13.89 3.20 5.18
C ASP A 139 -15.28 2.64 4.95
N VAL A 140 -15.83 2.80 3.75
CA VAL A 140 -17.15 2.26 3.39
C VAL A 140 -17.15 0.74 3.48
N LEU A 141 -16.11 0.08 2.99
CA LEU A 141 -16.01 -1.38 3.03
C LEU A 141 -15.86 -1.89 4.47
N CYS A 142 -15.06 -1.23 5.29
CA CYS A 142 -14.97 -1.56 6.71
C CYS A 142 -16.34 -1.50 7.37
N LYS A 143 -17.09 -0.42 7.14
CA LYS A 143 -18.43 -0.26 7.68
C LYS A 143 -19.39 -1.33 7.18
N ARG A 144 -19.33 -1.64 5.89
CA ARG A 144 -20.20 -2.65 5.27
C ARG A 144 -19.98 -4.04 5.85
N PHE A 145 -18.72 -4.39 6.14
CA PHE A 145 -18.37 -5.70 6.67
C PHE A 145 -18.26 -5.75 8.20
N GLY A 146 -18.61 -4.66 8.90
CA GLY A 146 -18.54 -4.62 10.36
C GLY A 146 -17.12 -4.67 10.91
N ILE A 147 -16.15 -4.14 10.18
CA ILE A 147 -14.76 -4.08 10.61
C ILE A 147 -14.51 -2.76 11.33
N ASP A 148 -13.96 -2.82 12.54
CA ASP A 148 -13.67 -1.63 13.35
C ASP A 148 -12.48 -0.85 12.77
N ASN A 149 -12.76 0.37 12.29
CA ASN A 149 -11.76 1.30 11.79
C ASN A 149 -11.61 2.56 12.67
N SER A 150 -12.05 2.48 13.93
CA SER A 150 -12.07 3.65 14.84
C SER A 150 -10.68 4.21 15.15
N ALA A 151 -9.62 3.40 15.01
CA ALA A 151 -8.24 3.85 15.19
C ALA A 151 -7.70 4.67 14.01
N ARG A 152 -8.46 4.75 12.90
CA ARG A 152 -8.02 5.43 11.68
C ARG A 152 -8.30 6.93 11.77
N THR A 153 -7.39 7.67 12.41
CA THR A 153 -7.44 9.13 12.53
C THR A 153 -6.83 9.80 11.31
N PHE A 154 -5.59 9.40 10.99
CA PHE A 154 -4.93 9.74 9.72
C PHE A 154 -4.85 8.49 8.86
N HIS A 155 -4.66 8.66 7.55
CA HIS A 155 -4.37 7.57 6.64
C HIS A 155 -2.93 7.11 6.86
N GLY A 156 -2.73 6.07 7.67
CA GLY A 156 -1.43 5.45 7.90
C GLY A 156 -1.33 4.14 7.12
N ALA A 157 -0.21 3.93 6.43
CA ALA A 157 -0.11 2.83 5.47
C ALA A 157 -0.20 1.45 6.14
N LEU A 158 0.42 1.25 7.31
CA LEU A 158 0.37 -0.05 7.97
C LEU A 158 -1.03 -0.37 8.51
N LEU A 159 -1.67 0.60 9.18
CA LEU A 159 -3.04 0.41 9.67
C LEU A 159 -3.99 0.14 8.50
N ASP A 160 -3.86 0.91 7.42
CA ASP A 160 -4.70 0.74 6.24
C ASP A 160 -4.47 -0.62 5.58
N ALA A 161 -3.22 -1.11 5.52
CA ALA A 161 -2.93 -2.46 5.03
C ALA A 161 -3.58 -3.54 5.91
N GLN A 162 -3.54 -3.37 7.23
CA GLN A 162 -4.17 -4.29 8.17
C GLN A 162 -5.70 -4.31 8.00
N LEU A 163 -6.32 -3.14 7.87
CA LEU A 163 -7.76 -3.02 7.62
C LEU A 163 -8.11 -3.62 6.25
N LEU A 164 -7.30 -3.34 5.24
CA LEU A 164 -7.53 -3.88 3.91
C LEU A 164 -7.44 -5.40 3.90
N ALA A 165 -6.51 -6.00 4.66
CA ALA A 165 -6.43 -7.45 4.76
C ALA A 165 -7.73 -8.05 5.30
N GLU A 166 -8.34 -7.42 6.32
CA GLU A 166 -9.63 -7.87 6.85
C GLU A 166 -10.75 -7.71 5.81
N VAL A 167 -10.79 -6.58 5.11
CA VAL A 167 -11.77 -6.33 4.03
C VAL A 167 -11.59 -7.33 2.90
N TYR A 168 -10.35 -7.59 2.49
CA TYR A 168 -10.04 -8.50 1.40
C TYR A 168 -10.56 -9.91 1.66
N LEU A 169 -10.45 -10.38 2.89
CA LEU A 169 -10.95 -11.70 3.27
C LEU A 169 -12.48 -11.80 3.21
N GLU A 170 -13.20 -10.68 3.30
CA GLU A 170 -14.65 -10.63 3.17
C GLU A 170 -15.12 -10.46 1.71
N LEU A 171 -14.25 -9.98 0.86
CA LEU A 171 -14.54 -9.84 -0.57
C LEU A 171 -14.42 -11.21 -1.27
#